data_a42ea5dceb05fc60cde04f618804c6db
#
_entry.id   a42ea5dceb05fc60cde04f618804c6db
#
_cell.length_a   1.000
_cell.length_b   1.000
_cell.length_c   1.000
_cell.angle_alpha   90.00
_cell.angle_beta   90.00
_cell.angle_gamma   90.00
#
_symmetry.space_group_name_H-M   'P 1'
#
loop_
_entity.id
_entity.type
_entity.pdbx_description
1 polymer ?
#
loop_
_entity_poly.entity_id
_entity_poly.type
_entity_poly.pdbx_seq_one_letter_code
_entity_poly.pdbx_strand_id
1 'polypeptide(L)'
;MDGFISYPRTDNTVYPVSLPLRELVTSLVRVKEFSAAAGLLDQPQLTPTRGKKETTDHPPIYPTQAIQPGALEGPKKRVYELVVRRFLATFSPPMITESTRADIEAGSETYFVRGSVVVDPGYAGIYTYARSADEEIPALKEGQQLDLDGDPWIVDKETQPPARISQAKLIEMMEERGLGTKATRADIIQKLFDRGYVYGNPPVPSETGIALYEAFKNYVPAMATPEMTATLEAEMDRIAAGEMTKGAVVGESRDLLHKTWTEIDGSREDLAKVIWKGMDEDRILGPCKVCEEAGRKKDDGSPHMLRIIRAKKSGKRFVGCSGWTLDDPNSCDQTFPLPQRGDVFKLEDRCSICGQTPRLKVVPFRGRAWNLCLNDDCESMQEMKKRRAEREAAKAAKAAMEKKPMPAKDKSSTATRKRKRAKATAK
;
A
#
# COMPACT_ATOMS: atom_id res chain seq x y z
N MET A 1 17.87 -6.83 -10.44
CA MET A 1 17.97 -5.38 -10.14
C MET A 1 18.68 -4.73 -11.29
N ASP A 2 18.12 -3.66 -11.85
CA ASP A 2 18.66 -3.05 -13.08
C ASP A 2 19.85 -2.11 -12.81
N GLY A 3 20.24 -1.91 -11.54
CA GLY A 3 21.41 -1.11 -11.13
C GLY A 3 21.28 0.40 -11.29
N PHE A 4 20.08 0.94 -11.54
CA PHE A 4 19.88 2.38 -11.78
C PHE A 4 19.76 3.23 -10.51
N ILE A 5 19.60 2.59 -9.37
CA ILE A 5 19.64 3.20 -8.04
C ILE A 5 20.54 2.37 -7.14
N SER A 6 21.10 2.98 -6.10
CA SER A 6 21.86 2.27 -5.06
C SER A 6 20.99 1.25 -4.33
N TYR A 7 21.61 0.40 -3.51
CA TYR A 7 20.89 -0.63 -2.77
C TYR A 7 19.85 -0.01 -1.82
N PRO A 8 18.55 -0.34 -1.94
CA PRO A 8 17.49 0.42 -1.28
C PRO A 8 17.25 0.03 0.19
N ARG A 9 17.82 -1.08 0.68
CA ARG A 9 17.69 -1.49 2.08
C ARG A 9 18.78 -0.86 2.92
N THR A 10 18.67 0.44 3.16
CA THR A 10 19.59 1.24 3.96
C THR A 10 18.82 2.17 4.88
N ASP A 11 19.34 2.39 6.08
CA ASP A 11 18.87 3.40 7.01
C ASP A 11 19.77 4.64 7.00
N ASN A 12 20.84 4.61 6.21
CA ASN A 12 21.78 5.72 6.12
C ASN A 12 21.12 6.92 5.44
N THR A 13 21.28 8.08 6.02
CA THR A 13 20.79 9.36 5.51
C THR A 13 21.92 10.38 5.29
N VAL A 14 23.17 9.93 5.39
CA VAL A 14 24.38 10.76 5.19
C VAL A 14 25.15 10.23 3.99
N TYR A 15 25.33 11.06 2.96
CA TYR A 15 26.13 10.68 1.79
C TYR A 15 27.61 10.63 2.13
N PRO A 16 28.34 9.58 1.72
CA PRO A 16 29.78 9.50 1.94
C PRO A 16 30.54 10.54 1.09
N VAL A 17 31.63 11.05 1.63
CA VAL A 17 32.45 12.06 0.96
C VAL A 17 33.06 11.54 -0.36
N SER A 18 33.22 10.21 -0.46
CA SER A 18 33.78 9.55 -1.66
C SER A 18 32.83 9.53 -2.86
N LEU A 19 31.53 9.88 -2.68
CA LEU A 19 30.57 9.87 -3.75
C LEU A 19 30.80 11.07 -4.70
N PRO A 20 30.93 10.85 -6.02
CA PRO A 20 31.17 11.92 -7.00
C PRO A 20 29.89 12.71 -7.28
N LEU A 21 29.42 13.47 -6.27
CA LEU A 21 28.13 14.16 -6.28
C LEU A 21 27.98 15.12 -7.47
N ARG A 22 29.04 15.91 -7.78
CA ARG A 22 28.98 16.89 -8.87
C ARG A 22 28.84 16.20 -10.24
N GLU A 23 29.53 15.10 -10.47
CA GLU A 23 29.46 14.35 -11.73
C GLU A 23 28.05 13.73 -11.89
N LEU A 24 27.51 13.16 -10.81
CA LEU A 24 26.16 12.61 -10.80
C LEU A 24 25.11 13.69 -11.11
N VAL A 25 25.15 14.82 -10.40
CA VAL A 25 24.23 15.94 -10.65
C VAL A 25 24.37 16.43 -12.08
N THR A 26 25.60 16.61 -12.58
CA THR A 26 25.85 17.05 -13.96
C THR A 26 25.24 16.10 -14.99
N SER A 27 25.34 14.79 -14.77
CA SER A 27 24.77 13.81 -15.68
C SER A 27 23.23 13.81 -15.65
N LEU A 28 22.63 13.97 -14.48
CA LEU A 28 21.19 13.95 -14.28
C LEU A 28 20.49 15.18 -14.88
N VAL A 29 21.03 16.39 -14.67
CA VAL A 29 20.40 17.62 -15.15
C VAL A 29 20.45 17.77 -16.68
N ARG A 30 21.29 16.99 -17.37
CA ARG A 30 21.28 16.89 -18.86
C ARG A 30 20.04 16.18 -19.38
N VAL A 31 19.36 15.39 -18.55
CA VAL A 31 18.10 14.74 -18.91
C VAL A 31 16.99 15.79 -18.81
N LYS A 32 16.23 15.98 -19.89
CA LYS A 32 15.18 17.01 -19.99
C LYS A 32 14.22 17.03 -18.80
N GLU A 33 13.86 15.85 -18.29
CA GLU A 33 12.93 15.68 -17.15
C GLU A 33 13.47 16.30 -15.85
N PHE A 34 14.78 16.49 -15.72
CA PHE A 34 15.46 16.99 -14.51
C PHE A 34 16.21 18.31 -14.75
N SER A 35 16.09 18.90 -15.93
CA SER A 35 16.80 20.13 -16.31
C SER A 35 16.47 21.33 -15.41
N ALA A 36 15.31 21.35 -14.76
CA ALA A 36 14.95 22.38 -13.77
C ALA A 36 15.96 22.49 -12.60
N ALA A 37 16.72 21.41 -12.34
CA ALA A 37 17.77 21.39 -11.33
C ALA A 37 19.14 21.87 -11.82
N ALA A 38 19.26 22.37 -13.05
CA ALA A 38 20.57 22.78 -13.63
C ALA A 38 21.25 23.89 -12.81
N GLY A 39 20.49 24.83 -12.24
CA GLY A 39 21.02 25.91 -11.38
C GLY A 39 21.75 25.41 -10.12
N LEU A 40 21.61 24.13 -9.74
CA LEU A 40 22.41 23.56 -8.66
C LEU A 40 23.91 23.54 -8.99
N LEU A 41 24.28 23.47 -10.28
CA LEU A 41 25.69 23.46 -10.72
C LEU A 41 26.39 24.80 -10.57
N ASP A 42 25.64 25.89 -10.39
CA ASP A 42 26.21 27.23 -10.15
C ASP A 42 26.77 27.35 -8.73
N GLN A 43 26.43 26.42 -7.84
CA GLN A 43 27.02 26.35 -6.51
C GLN A 43 28.50 25.91 -6.60
N PRO A 44 29.42 26.63 -5.92
CA PRO A 44 30.85 26.28 -5.95
C PRO A 44 31.11 24.89 -5.38
N GLN A 45 30.35 24.49 -4.35
CA GLN A 45 30.38 23.17 -3.77
C GLN A 45 28.96 22.65 -3.56
N LEU A 46 28.68 21.42 -4.05
CA LEU A 46 27.43 20.74 -3.82
C LEU A 46 27.46 20.07 -2.44
N THR A 47 26.73 20.64 -1.50
CA THR A 47 26.61 20.09 -0.14
C THR A 47 25.18 19.60 0.06
N PRO A 48 24.97 18.30 0.17
CA PRO A 48 23.62 17.76 0.41
C PRO A 48 23.18 18.05 1.85
N THR A 49 21.89 18.25 2.05
CA THR A 49 21.31 18.32 3.39
C THR A 49 21.67 17.05 4.16
N ARG A 50 22.35 17.20 5.29
CA ARG A 50 22.75 16.09 6.14
C ARG A 50 21.53 15.49 6.86
N GLY A 51 21.32 14.19 6.70
CA GLY A 51 20.32 13.46 7.47
C GLY A 51 20.79 13.15 8.90
N LYS A 52 19.90 12.57 9.70
CA LYS A 52 20.13 12.31 11.13
C LYS A 52 20.89 11.01 11.42
N LYS A 53 20.76 10.00 10.53
CA LYS A 53 21.25 8.64 10.78
C LYS A 53 22.41 8.35 9.84
N GLU A 54 23.55 8.01 10.41
CA GLU A 54 24.76 7.61 9.69
C GLU A 54 25.06 6.14 10.02
N THR A 55 25.20 5.32 9.00
CA THR A 55 25.57 3.91 9.11
C THR A 55 26.69 3.60 8.11
N THR A 56 27.48 2.57 8.40
CA THR A 56 28.67 2.23 7.60
C THR A 56 28.42 1.16 6.57
N ASP A 57 27.26 0.52 6.54
CA ASP A 57 26.96 -0.65 5.71
C ASP A 57 26.60 -0.29 4.27
N HIS A 58 25.73 0.70 4.08
CA HIS A 58 25.29 1.16 2.75
C HIS A 58 25.11 2.68 2.74
N PRO A 59 25.36 3.35 1.59
CA PRO A 59 25.04 4.76 1.45
C PRO A 59 23.51 4.99 1.41
N PRO A 60 23.05 6.24 1.55
CA PRO A 60 21.66 6.60 1.25
C PRO A 60 21.26 6.18 -0.16
N ILE A 61 19.94 6.09 -0.40
CA ILE A 61 19.44 5.81 -1.75
C ILE A 61 19.74 6.99 -2.68
N TYR A 62 20.43 6.73 -3.80
CA TYR A 62 20.73 7.71 -4.83
C TYR A 62 20.68 7.08 -6.22
N PRO A 63 20.50 7.87 -7.30
CA PRO A 63 20.61 7.37 -8.66
C PRO A 63 22.09 7.08 -9.01
N THR A 64 22.39 5.88 -9.49
CA THR A 64 23.76 5.48 -9.84
C THR A 64 24.21 6.02 -11.20
N GLN A 65 23.26 6.36 -12.07
CA GLN A 65 23.50 6.90 -13.41
C GLN A 65 22.26 7.63 -13.94
N ALA A 66 22.48 8.52 -14.89
CA ALA A 66 21.42 9.16 -15.65
C ALA A 66 20.85 8.20 -16.71
N ILE A 67 19.53 8.14 -16.81
CA ILE A 67 18.83 7.29 -17.77
C ILE A 67 18.11 8.18 -18.79
N GLN A 68 18.22 7.83 -20.07
CA GLN A 68 17.52 8.54 -21.13
C GLN A 68 16.01 8.31 -21.07
N PRO A 69 15.21 9.31 -21.47
CA PRO A 69 13.76 9.16 -21.55
C PRO A 69 13.37 7.94 -22.42
N GLY A 70 12.42 7.14 -21.93
CA GLY A 70 11.96 5.93 -22.63
C GLY A 70 12.69 4.63 -22.29
N ALA A 71 13.83 4.69 -21.59
CA ALA A 71 14.55 3.46 -21.16
C ALA A 71 13.86 2.72 -20.00
N LEU A 72 13.02 3.42 -19.23
CA LEU A 72 12.19 2.83 -18.18
C LEU A 72 10.72 3.18 -18.38
N GLU A 73 9.84 2.25 -18.04
CA GLU A 73 8.39 2.41 -18.12
C GLU A 73 7.69 1.98 -16.82
N GLY A 74 6.45 2.44 -16.67
CA GLY A 74 5.54 2.03 -15.60
C GLY A 74 6.07 2.31 -14.18
N PRO A 75 5.96 1.36 -13.24
CA PRO A 75 6.37 1.55 -11.85
C PRO A 75 7.87 1.82 -11.70
N LYS A 76 8.73 1.19 -12.52
CA LYS A 76 10.18 1.38 -12.47
C LYS A 76 10.57 2.82 -12.78
N LYS A 77 9.97 3.42 -13.82
CA LYS A 77 10.18 4.84 -14.15
C LYS A 77 9.80 5.75 -12.98
N ARG A 78 8.63 5.53 -12.37
CA ARG A 78 8.15 6.35 -11.25
C ARG A 78 9.07 6.29 -10.02
N VAL A 79 9.57 5.09 -9.69
CA VAL A 79 10.51 4.93 -8.56
C VAL A 79 11.83 5.62 -8.87
N TYR A 80 12.37 5.44 -10.08
CA TYR A 80 13.61 6.11 -10.48
C TYR A 80 13.48 7.63 -10.45
N GLU A 81 12.40 8.18 -11.02
CA GLU A 81 12.11 9.61 -11.01
C GLU A 81 11.99 10.17 -9.58
N LEU A 82 11.28 9.45 -8.70
CA LEU A 82 11.17 9.80 -7.28
C LEU A 82 12.55 9.91 -6.62
N VAL A 83 13.42 8.90 -6.84
CA VAL A 83 14.76 8.87 -6.27
C VAL A 83 15.62 10.01 -6.81
N VAL A 84 15.60 10.24 -8.14
CA VAL A 84 16.37 11.34 -8.75
C VAL A 84 15.93 12.71 -8.22
N ARG A 85 14.61 12.98 -8.22
CA ARG A 85 14.09 14.26 -7.71
C ARG A 85 14.42 14.45 -6.23
N ARG A 86 14.30 13.40 -5.42
CA ARG A 86 14.67 13.46 -3.99
C ARG A 86 16.16 13.72 -3.80
N PHE A 87 17.00 13.04 -4.56
CA PHE A 87 18.46 13.24 -4.53
C PHE A 87 18.83 14.68 -4.90
N LEU A 88 18.33 15.20 -6.02
CA LEU A 88 18.61 16.58 -6.45
C LEU A 88 18.07 17.61 -5.44
N ALA A 89 16.92 17.36 -4.84
CA ALA A 89 16.34 18.23 -3.82
C ALA A 89 17.21 18.37 -2.56
N THR A 90 18.05 17.38 -2.24
CA THR A 90 18.95 17.48 -1.07
C THR A 90 20.02 18.57 -1.21
N PHE A 91 20.28 19.04 -2.42
CA PHE A 91 21.23 20.14 -2.70
C PHE A 91 20.55 21.51 -2.83
N SER A 92 19.22 21.55 -2.74
CA SER A 92 18.45 22.77 -2.90
C SER A 92 18.24 23.50 -1.57
N PRO A 93 18.03 24.81 -1.59
CA PRO A 93 17.66 25.56 -0.41
C PRO A 93 16.31 25.08 0.14
N PRO A 94 15.98 25.37 1.40
CA PRO A 94 14.67 25.07 1.95
C PRO A 94 13.57 25.86 1.24
N MET A 95 12.36 25.27 1.23
CA MET A 95 11.14 25.98 0.82
C MET A 95 10.80 27.02 1.90
N ILE A 96 10.49 28.23 1.47
CA ILE A 96 10.07 29.32 2.37
C ILE A 96 8.57 29.54 2.16
N THR A 97 7.82 29.48 3.25
CA THR A 97 6.39 29.77 3.29
C THR A 97 6.10 30.93 4.23
N GLU A 98 5.23 31.81 3.82
CA GLU A 98 4.66 32.85 4.68
C GLU A 98 3.30 32.36 5.19
N SER A 99 3.13 32.34 6.51
CA SER A 99 1.86 31.96 7.13
C SER A 99 1.25 33.18 7.82
N THR A 100 0.04 33.51 7.42
CA THR A 100 -0.74 34.61 7.99
C THR A 100 -1.88 34.05 8.82
N ARG A 101 -2.08 34.62 10.01
CA ARG A 101 -3.26 34.39 10.84
C ARG A 101 -3.93 35.72 11.14
N ALA A 102 -5.23 35.79 10.96
CA ALA A 102 -6.03 36.91 11.41
C ALA A 102 -7.10 36.40 12.39
N ASP A 103 -7.19 37.02 13.53
CA ASP A 103 -8.28 36.83 14.48
C ASP A 103 -9.32 37.93 14.24
N ILE A 104 -10.60 37.54 14.09
CA ILE A 104 -11.71 38.39 13.68
C ILE A 104 -12.72 38.41 14.82
N GLU A 105 -13.01 39.59 15.35
CA GLU A 105 -14.03 39.77 16.39
C GLU A 105 -15.39 40.05 15.74
N ALA A 106 -16.40 39.27 16.09
CA ALA A 106 -17.77 39.45 15.66
C ALA A 106 -18.71 39.40 16.86
N GLY A 107 -19.07 40.56 17.40
CA GLY A 107 -19.83 40.67 18.65
C GLY A 107 -19.01 40.20 19.84
N SER A 108 -19.46 39.14 20.52
CA SER A 108 -18.77 38.52 21.66
C SER A 108 -17.87 37.36 21.28
N GLU A 109 -17.85 36.95 20.00
CA GLU A 109 -17.17 35.78 19.55
C GLU A 109 -15.93 36.13 18.75
N THR A 110 -14.88 35.29 18.85
CA THR A 110 -13.64 35.45 18.11
C THR A 110 -13.50 34.29 17.11
N TYR A 111 -13.37 34.63 15.85
CA TYR A 111 -13.09 33.71 14.77
C TYR A 111 -11.65 33.88 14.33
N PHE A 112 -11.13 32.92 13.60
CA PHE A 112 -9.81 33.06 13.00
C PHE A 112 -9.79 32.50 11.57
N VAL A 113 -8.96 33.11 10.76
CA VAL A 113 -8.60 32.61 9.43
C VAL A 113 -7.09 32.43 9.35
N ARG A 114 -6.66 31.41 8.63
CA ARG A 114 -5.24 31.15 8.37
C ARG A 114 -5.03 31.02 6.87
N GLY A 115 -3.95 31.62 6.40
CA GLY A 115 -3.44 31.44 5.05
C GLY A 115 -1.99 31.04 5.07
N SER A 116 -1.53 30.44 4.00
CA SER A 116 -0.12 30.08 3.78
C SER A 116 0.20 30.18 2.30
N VAL A 117 1.25 30.93 1.97
CA VAL A 117 1.71 31.15 0.58
C VAL A 117 3.16 30.72 0.47
N VAL A 118 3.53 30.03 -0.59
CA VAL A 118 4.93 29.69 -0.88
C VAL A 118 5.62 30.90 -1.49
N VAL A 119 6.53 31.50 -0.72
CA VAL A 119 7.33 32.67 -1.17
C VAL A 119 8.52 32.22 -2.03
N ASP A 120 9.19 31.15 -1.62
CA ASP A 120 10.28 30.52 -2.39
C ASP A 120 10.07 29.00 -2.39
N PRO A 121 9.87 28.38 -3.55
CA PRO A 121 9.68 26.95 -3.64
C PRO A 121 10.89 26.13 -3.21
N GLY A 122 12.11 26.67 -3.25
CA GLY A 122 13.31 25.97 -2.84
C GLY A 122 13.39 24.55 -3.40
N TYR A 123 13.59 23.55 -2.52
CA TYR A 123 13.64 22.14 -2.93
C TYR A 123 12.34 21.62 -3.58
N ALA A 124 11.19 22.22 -3.28
CA ALA A 124 9.90 21.79 -3.82
C ALA A 124 9.78 22.06 -5.33
N GLY A 125 10.55 23.02 -5.86
CA GLY A 125 10.65 23.26 -7.30
C GLY A 125 11.24 22.07 -8.08
N ILE A 126 12.08 21.26 -7.43
CA ILE A 126 12.67 20.04 -8.01
C ILE A 126 11.88 18.80 -7.56
N TYR A 127 11.56 18.72 -6.27
CA TYR A 127 10.80 17.61 -5.68
C TYR A 127 9.30 17.91 -5.73
N THR A 128 8.71 17.76 -6.90
CA THR A 128 7.30 18.08 -7.19
C THR A 128 6.27 17.23 -6.43
N TYR A 129 6.73 16.26 -5.65
CA TYR A 129 5.90 15.47 -4.73
C TYR A 129 5.69 16.15 -3.38
N ALA A 130 6.42 17.23 -3.07
CA ALA A 130 6.14 18.07 -1.91
C ALA A 130 4.79 18.76 -2.13
N ARG A 131 3.84 18.48 -1.23
CA ARG A 131 2.53 19.12 -1.27
C ARG A 131 2.62 20.44 -0.52
N SER A 132 2.41 21.52 -1.23
CA SER A 132 2.08 22.81 -0.67
C SER A 132 0.82 23.27 -1.39
N ALA A 133 -0.25 23.52 -0.67
CA ALA A 133 -1.41 24.21 -1.19
C ALA A 133 -1.30 25.64 -0.69
N ASP A 134 -1.30 26.59 -1.60
CA ASP A 134 -1.44 27.99 -1.25
C ASP A 134 -2.90 28.21 -0.81
N GLU A 135 -3.06 28.64 0.44
CA GLU A 135 -4.31 29.17 0.98
C GLU A 135 -4.10 30.68 1.15
N GLU A 136 -4.31 31.42 0.08
CA GLU A 136 -4.13 32.84 0.08
C GLU A 136 -5.32 33.52 0.79
N ILE A 137 -5.01 34.36 1.78
CA ILE A 137 -6.01 35.24 2.38
C ILE A 137 -5.70 36.69 2.00
N PRO A 138 -6.73 37.55 1.87
CA PRO A 138 -6.51 38.96 1.58
C PRO A 138 -5.59 39.61 2.60
N ALA A 139 -4.85 40.64 2.16
CA ALA A 139 -4.05 41.44 3.08
C ALA A 139 -4.98 42.19 4.04
N LEU A 140 -4.93 41.83 5.30
CA LEU A 140 -5.73 42.42 6.39
C LEU A 140 -4.87 43.35 7.24
N LYS A 141 -5.51 44.38 7.80
CA LYS A 141 -4.89 45.32 8.72
C LYS A 141 -5.56 45.21 10.08
N GLU A 142 -4.80 45.42 11.14
CA GLU A 142 -5.32 45.48 12.49
C GLU A 142 -6.38 46.62 12.61
N GLY A 143 -7.53 46.30 13.22
CA GLY A 143 -8.67 47.21 13.31
C GLY A 143 -9.46 47.40 12.01
N GLN A 144 -9.18 46.66 10.95
CA GLN A 144 -9.96 46.75 9.72
C GLN A 144 -11.37 46.18 9.95
N GLN A 145 -12.37 46.96 9.56
CA GLN A 145 -13.75 46.43 9.49
C GLN A 145 -13.92 45.54 8.30
N LEU A 146 -14.58 44.40 8.50
CA LEU A 146 -14.90 43.42 7.47
C LEU A 146 -16.41 43.30 7.37
N ASP A 147 -16.94 43.35 6.15
CA ASP A 147 -18.34 43.09 5.85
C ASP A 147 -18.55 41.59 5.54
N LEU A 148 -19.70 41.06 5.95
CA LEU A 148 -20.11 39.72 5.57
C LEU A 148 -20.57 39.70 4.12
N ASP A 149 -20.06 38.74 3.35
CA ASP A 149 -20.53 38.45 1.98
C ASP A 149 -21.67 37.40 2.06
N GLY A 150 -22.88 37.90 2.28
CA GLY A 150 -24.10 37.12 2.44
C GLY A 150 -24.43 36.75 3.89
N ASP A 151 -25.49 35.97 4.07
CA ASP A 151 -25.94 35.53 5.38
C ASP A 151 -25.02 34.40 5.94
N PRO A 152 -24.65 34.47 7.24
CA PRO A 152 -23.88 33.41 7.87
C PRO A 152 -24.71 32.10 7.97
N TRP A 153 -24.07 30.97 7.75
CA TRP A 153 -24.71 29.66 7.88
C TRP A 153 -23.95 28.78 8.88
N ILE A 154 -24.68 27.91 9.54
CA ILE A 154 -24.13 26.93 10.46
C ILE A 154 -23.79 25.66 9.68
N VAL A 155 -22.59 25.16 9.84
CA VAL A 155 -22.16 23.88 9.30
C VAL A 155 -21.94 22.92 10.46
N ASP A 156 -22.82 21.93 10.57
CA ASP A 156 -22.65 20.85 11.55
C ASP A 156 -21.47 19.96 11.11
N LYS A 157 -20.53 19.77 12.00
CA LYS A 157 -19.36 18.90 11.78
C LYS A 157 -19.22 17.92 12.92
N GLU A 158 -18.84 16.70 12.56
CA GLU A 158 -18.49 15.66 13.52
C GLU A 158 -16.97 15.48 13.56
N THR A 159 -16.47 15.22 14.76
CA THR A 159 -15.06 14.87 14.95
C THR A 159 -14.75 13.57 14.21
N GLN A 160 -13.69 13.57 13.42
CA GLN A 160 -13.26 12.38 12.68
C GLN A 160 -12.24 11.60 13.50
N PRO A 161 -12.28 10.26 13.46
CA PRO A 161 -11.26 9.43 14.10
C PRO A 161 -9.89 9.68 13.45
N PRO A 162 -8.78 9.39 14.16
CA PRO A 162 -7.44 9.48 13.59
C PRO A 162 -7.33 8.67 12.30
N ALA A 163 -6.54 9.19 11.36
CA ALA A 163 -6.30 8.50 10.09
C ALA A 163 -5.68 7.10 10.32
N ARG A 164 -6.09 6.13 9.53
CA ARG A 164 -5.52 4.77 9.58
C ARG A 164 -4.02 4.79 9.26
N ILE A 165 -3.28 3.90 9.90
CA ILE A 165 -1.83 3.78 9.76
C ILE A 165 -1.51 3.27 8.35
N SER A 166 -0.71 4.03 7.60
CA SER A 166 -0.20 3.58 6.29
C SER A 166 0.89 2.51 6.45
N GLN A 167 1.19 1.75 5.39
CA GLN A 167 2.30 0.79 5.41
C GLN A 167 3.64 1.45 5.70
N ALA A 168 3.86 2.67 5.21
CA ALA A 168 5.08 3.43 5.50
C ALA A 168 5.18 3.81 6.98
N LYS A 169 4.08 4.31 7.57
CA LYS A 169 4.06 4.62 9.02
C LYS A 169 4.19 3.36 9.87
N LEU A 170 3.66 2.22 9.41
CA LEU A 170 3.82 0.96 10.11
C LEU A 170 5.29 0.51 10.14
N ILE A 171 6.05 0.67 9.05
CA ILE A 171 7.50 0.40 9.02
C ILE A 171 8.24 1.28 10.04
N GLU A 172 7.92 2.57 10.08
CA GLU A 172 8.51 3.53 11.03
C GLU A 172 8.19 3.12 12.49
N MET A 173 6.94 2.78 12.79
CA MET A 173 6.54 2.31 14.12
C MET A 173 7.21 0.99 14.52
N MET A 174 7.45 0.08 13.57
CA MET A 174 8.21 -1.13 13.81
C MET A 174 9.67 -0.82 14.16
N GLU A 175 10.27 0.16 13.48
CA GLU A 175 11.63 0.62 13.79
C GLU A 175 11.72 1.22 15.20
N GLU A 176 10.81 2.15 15.53
CA GLU A 176 10.73 2.80 16.83
C GLU A 176 10.61 1.79 18.00
N ARG A 177 9.99 0.62 17.73
CA ARG A 177 9.76 -0.44 18.71
C ARG A 177 10.76 -1.59 18.66
N GLY A 178 11.82 -1.48 17.86
CA GLY A 178 12.83 -2.55 17.71
C GLY A 178 12.29 -3.83 17.07
N LEU A 179 11.25 -3.75 16.25
CA LEU A 179 10.63 -4.89 15.59
C LEU A 179 11.23 -5.12 14.21
N GLY A 180 11.94 -6.23 14.06
CA GLY A 180 12.60 -6.62 12.82
C GLY A 180 13.69 -5.66 12.37
N THR A 181 14.45 -6.07 11.38
CA THR A 181 15.53 -5.29 10.79
C THR A 181 15.04 -4.47 9.58
N LYS A 182 15.84 -3.52 9.11
CA LYS A 182 15.60 -2.78 7.86
C LYS A 182 15.33 -3.70 6.64
N ALA A 183 15.89 -4.91 6.67
CA ALA A 183 15.72 -5.88 5.59
C ALA A 183 14.42 -6.69 5.69
N THR A 184 13.85 -6.83 6.89
CA THR A 184 12.74 -7.77 7.15
C THR A 184 11.39 -7.10 7.39
N ARG A 185 11.34 -5.81 7.81
CA ARG A 185 10.08 -5.12 8.16
C ARG A 185 9.05 -5.14 7.04
N ALA A 186 9.46 -4.82 5.81
CA ALA A 186 8.55 -4.84 4.66
C ALA A 186 8.03 -6.25 4.36
N ASP A 187 8.88 -7.27 4.46
CA ASP A 187 8.51 -8.67 4.24
C ASP A 187 7.58 -9.19 5.36
N ILE A 188 7.75 -8.73 6.60
CA ILE A 188 6.84 -9.03 7.72
C ILE A 188 5.46 -8.48 7.44
N ILE A 189 5.35 -7.19 7.05
CA ILE A 189 4.08 -6.57 6.68
C ILE A 189 3.44 -7.33 5.51
N GLN A 190 4.22 -7.67 4.48
CA GLN A 190 3.68 -8.43 3.34
C GLN A 190 3.11 -9.78 3.78
N LYS A 191 3.76 -10.50 4.71
CA LYS A 191 3.25 -11.75 5.27
C LYS A 191 1.91 -11.60 6.00
N LEU A 192 1.65 -10.44 6.65
CA LEU A 192 0.33 -10.19 7.25
C LEU A 192 -0.77 -10.15 6.19
N PHE A 193 -0.48 -9.50 5.03
CA PHE A 193 -1.41 -9.50 3.89
C PHE A 193 -1.57 -10.89 3.27
N ASP A 194 -0.46 -11.61 3.03
CA ASP A 194 -0.47 -12.93 2.41
C ASP A 194 -1.24 -13.97 3.24
N ARG A 195 -1.23 -13.81 4.56
CA ARG A 195 -1.98 -14.64 5.50
C ARG A 195 -3.41 -14.18 5.73
N GLY A 196 -3.81 -13.02 5.17
CA GLY A 196 -5.13 -12.46 5.32
C GLY A 196 -5.41 -11.89 6.72
N TYR A 197 -4.40 -11.58 7.51
CA TYR A 197 -4.56 -10.94 8.83
C TYR A 197 -4.84 -9.45 8.73
N VAL A 198 -4.41 -8.83 7.62
CA VAL A 198 -4.72 -7.46 7.25
C VAL A 198 -5.09 -7.36 5.77
N TYR A 199 -5.86 -6.34 5.41
CA TYR A 199 -6.25 -6.06 4.02
C TYR A 199 -6.34 -4.56 3.76
N GLY A 200 -6.46 -4.18 2.49
CA GLY A 200 -6.68 -2.78 2.10
C GLY A 200 -5.41 -1.92 2.06
N ASN A 201 -5.58 -0.67 1.67
CA ASN A 201 -4.56 0.37 1.72
C ASN A 201 -5.25 1.72 2.01
N PRO A 202 -5.09 2.26 3.21
CA PRO A 202 -4.23 1.79 4.32
C PRO A 202 -4.65 0.41 4.88
N PRO A 203 -3.72 -0.31 5.56
CA PRO A 203 -4.00 -1.62 6.17
C PRO A 203 -5.12 -1.57 7.21
N VAL A 204 -5.99 -2.56 7.15
CA VAL A 204 -7.09 -2.79 8.10
C VAL A 204 -6.98 -4.22 8.60
N PRO A 205 -7.03 -4.50 9.90
CA PRO A 205 -7.05 -5.87 10.40
C PRO A 205 -8.33 -6.58 9.99
N SER A 206 -8.23 -7.89 9.69
CA SER A 206 -9.38 -8.79 9.53
C SER A 206 -9.87 -9.27 10.90
N GLU A 207 -11.08 -9.83 10.98
CA GLU A 207 -11.59 -10.45 12.21
C GLU A 207 -10.67 -11.60 12.64
N THR A 208 -10.15 -12.38 11.69
CA THR A 208 -9.11 -13.40 11.96
C THR A 208 -7.85 -12.78 12.56
N GLY A 209 -7.40 -11.64 12.04
CA GLY A 209 -6.22 -10.93 12.55
C GLY A 209 -6.41 -10.41 13.96
N ILE A 210 -7.57 -9.84 14.25
CA ILE A 210 -7.97 -9.37 15.59
C ILE A 210 -8.05 -10.54 16.55
N ALA A 211 -8.78 -11.61 16.20
CA ALA A 211 -8.93 -12.78 17.02
C ALA A 211 -7.60 -13.47 17.33
N LEU A 212 -6.69 -13.53 16.37
CA LEU A 212 -5.33 -14.06 16.57
C LEU A 212 -4.57 -13.22 17.59
N TYR A 213 -4.60 -11.90 17.47
CA TYR A 213 -3.95 -10.99 18.41
C TYR A 213 -4.55 -11.14 19.83
N GLU A 214 -5.88 -11.15 19.96
CA GLU A 214 -6.56 -11.31 21.25
C GLU A 214 -6.27 -12.67 21.88
N ALA A 215 -6.25 -13.74 21.10
CA ALA A 215 -5.91 -15.06 21.57
C ALA A 215 -4.50 -15.10 22.17
N PHE A 216 -3.50 -14.57 21.45
CA PHE A 216 -2.13 -14.53 21.99
C PHE A 216 -2.01 -13.55 23.16
N LYS A 217 -2.64 -12.39 23.11
CA LYS A 217 -2.61 -11.42 24.21
C LYS A 217 -3.15 -12.00 25.51
N ASN A 218 -4.19 -12.79 25.45
CA ASN A 218 -4.85 -13.32 26.63
C ASN A 218 -4.20 -14.61 27.16
N TYR A 219 -3.67 -15.45 26.29
CA TYR A 219 -3.19 -16.79 26.66
C TYR A 219 -1.67 -16.96 26.56
N VAL A 220 -1.02 -16.14 25.76
CA VAL A 220 0.45 -16.21 25.54
C VAL A 220 1.00 -14.79 25.35
N PRO A 221 0.87 -13.91 26.37
CA PRO A 221 1.12 -12.48 26.24
C PRO A 221 2.54 -12.14 25.77
N ALA A 222 3.54 -12.97 26.08
CA ALA A 222 4.91 -12.76 25.61
C ALA A 222 5.02 -12.72 24.08
N MET A 223 4.15 -13.44 23.35
CA MET A 223 4.14 -13.43 21.89
C MET A 223 3.37 -12.23 21.28
N ALA A 224 2.54 -11.55 22.06
CA ALA A 224 1.69 -10.46 21.60
C ALA A 224 2.31 -9.08 21.83
N THR A 225 3.47 -9.02 22.50
CA THR A 225 4.18 -7.78 22.82
C THR A 225 5.46 -7.62 22.00
N PRO A 226 5.89 -6.38 21.70
CA PRO A 226 7.12 -6.13 20.96
C PRO A 226 8.38 -6.46 21.76
N GLU A 227 8.32 -6.50 23.10
CA GLU A 227 9.46 -6.61 23.99
C GLU A 227 10.27 -7.89 23.75
N MET A 228 9.61 -9.02 23.51
CA MET A 228 10.30 -10.29 23.24
C MET A 228 11.22 -10.18 22.01
N THR A 229 10.69 -9.62 20.92
CA THR A 229 11.47 -9.48 19.69
C THR A 229 12.55 -8.40 19.82
N ALA A 230 12.23 -7.27 20.45
CA ALA A 230 13.17 -6.18 20.69
C ALA A 230 14.34 -6.62 21.59
N THR A 231 14.10 -7.44 22.63
CA THR A 231 15.13 -7.99 23.48
C THR A 231 16.08 -8.91 22.70
N LEU A 232 15.53 -9.82 21.87
CA LEU A 232 16.36 -10.72 21.06
C LEU A 232 17.21 -9.96 20.02
N GLU A 233 16.67 -8.93 19.38
CA GLU A 233 17.44 -8.06 18.46
C GLU A 233 18.56 -7.32 19.21
N ALA A 234 18.28 -6.75 20.39
CA ALA A 234 19.30 -6.09 21.21
C ALA A 234 20.39 -7.05 21.69
N GLU A 235 20.04 -8.29 22.04
CA GLU A 235 21.01 -9.33 22.40
C GLU A 235 21.90 -9.74 21.22
N MET A 236 21.35 -9.76 20.00
CA MET A 236 22.15 -9.99 18.79
C MET A 236 23.17 -8.87 18.56
N ASP A 237 22.79 -7.61 18.79
CA ASP A 237 23.72 -6.48 18.72
C ASP A 237 24.81 -6.58 19.80
N ARG A 238 24.50 -7.02 21.01
CA ARG A 238 25.47 -7.25 22.08
C ARG A 238 26.44 -8.39 21.77
N ILE A 239 25.99 -9.44 21.06
CA ILE A 239 26.89 -10.48 20.55
C ILE A 239 27.86 -9.87 19.52
N ALA A 240 27.36 -9.04 18.61
CA ALA A 240 28.19 -8.38 17.61
C ALA A 240 29.22 -7.42 18.24
N ALA A 241 28.87 -6.78 19.35
CA ALA A 241 29.77 -5.93 20.15
C ALA A 241 30.75 -6.73 21.02
N GLY A 242 30.60 -8.05 21.11
CA GLY A 242 31.44 -8.90 21.97
C GLY A 242 31.07 -8.87 23.46
N GLU A 243 29.93 -8.31 23.83
CA GLU A 243 29.44 -8.14 25.20
C GLU A 243 28.71 -9.39 25.72
N MET A 244 28.18 -10.21 24.80
CA MET A 244 27.47 -11.45 25.11
C MET A 244 28.00 -12.61 24.29
N THR A 245 27.84 -13.84 24.82
CA THR A 245 28.15 -15.06 24.06
C THR A 245 26.89 -15.58 23.35
N LYS A 246 27.07 -16.14 22.15
CA LYS A 246 25.98 -16.81 21.42
C LYS A 246 25.30 -17.89 22.28
N GLY A 247 26.08 -18.62 23.11
CA GLY A 247 25.58 -19.69 23.97
C GLY A 247 24.58 -19.21 25.01
N ALA A 248 24.83 -18.07 25.63
CA ALA A 248 23.93 -17.45 26.60
C ALA A 248 22.58 -17.08 25.95
N VAL A 249 22.59 -16.34 24.83
CA VAL A 249 21.38 -15.91 24.13
C VAL A 249 20.56 -17.11 23.62
N VAL A 250 21.20 -18.15 23.11
CA VAL A 250 20.53 -19.41 22.70
C VAL A 250 19.91 -20.13 23.91
N GLY A 251 20.55 -20.09 25.08
CA GLY A 251 20.01 -20.65 26.31
C GLY A 251 18.73 -19.93 26.73
N GLU A 252 18.79 -18.63 26.88
CA GLU A 252 17.63 -17.75 27.22
C GLU A 252 16.48 -17.90 26.23
N SER A 253 16.79 -17.96 24.93
CA SER A 253 15.79 -18.18 23.88
C SER A 253 15.10 -19.54 23.97
N ARG A 254 15.84 -20.61 24.39
CA ARG A 254 15.26 -21.93 24.62
C ARG A 254 14.31 -21.95 25.81
N ASP A 255 14.69 -21.29 26.90
CA ASP A 255 13.87 -21.23 28.11
C ASP A 255 12.59 -20.46 27.82
N LEU A 256 12.67 -19.32 27.11
CA LEU A 256 11.52 -18.56 26.65
C LEU A 256 10.61 -19.40 25.73
N LEU A 257 11.19 -20.12 24.78
CA LEU A 257 10.43 -21.01 23.88
C LEU A 257 9.70 -22.11 24.64
N HIS A 258 10.39 -22.72 25.62
CA HIS A 258 9.81 -23.80 26.43
C HIS A 258 8.63 -23.30 27.27
N LYS A 259 8.78 -22.13 27.91
CA LYS A 259 7.70 -21.45 28.64
C LYS A 259 6.52 -21.14 27.73
N THR A 260 6.79 -20.49 26.59
CA THR A 260 5.77 -20.12 25.60
C THR A 260 5.01 -21.35 25.06
N TRP A 261 5.73 -22.43 24.80
CA TRP A 261 5.11 -23.67 24.32
C TRP A 261 4.20 -24.30 25.38
N THR A 262 4.61 -24.29 26.65
CA THR A 262 3.79 -24.77 27.76
C THR A 262 2.50 -23.97 27.92
N GLU A 263 2.58 -22.64 27.77
CA GLU A 263 1.40 -21.74 27.78
C GLU A 263 0.46 -22.03 26.61
N ILE A 264 0.98 -22.24 25.40
CA ILE A 264 0.18 -22.60 24.20
C ILE A 264 -0.52 -23.96 24.42
N ASP A 265 0.22 -24.96 24.87
CA ASP A 265 -0.34 -26.31 25.05
C ASP A 265 -1.42 -26.33 26.12
N GLY A 266 -1.20 -25.63 27.24
CA GLY A 266 -2.18 -25.48 28.32
C GLY A 266 -3.44 -24.71 27.93
N SER A 267 -3.36 -23.81 26.94
CA SER A 267 -4.49 -22.96 26.49
C SER A 267 -5.02 -23.34 25.11
N ARG A 268 -4.63 -24.49 24.58
CA ARG A 268 -4.85 -24.92 23.20
C ARG A 268 -6.30 -24.83 22.75
N GLU A 269 -7.23 -25.29 23.60
CA GLU A 269 -8.66 -25.29 23.26
C GLU A 269 -9.26 -23.89 23.22
N ASP A 270 -8.87 -23.03 24.15
CA ASP A 270 -9.38 -21.66 24.22
C ASP A 270 -8.79 -20.77 23.13
N LEU A 271 -7.49 -20.93 22.84
CA LEU A 271 -6.87 -20.34 21.66
C LEU A 271 -7.63 -20.72 20.37
N ALA A 272 -7.90 -22.03 20.22
CA ALA A 272 -8.61 -22.52 19.05
C ALA A 272 -10.03 -21.92 18.96
N LYS A 273 -10.80 -21.86 20.04
CA LYS A 273 -12.15 -21.26 20.06
C LYS A 273 -12.14 -19.80 19.61
N VAL A 274 -11.23 -18.98 20.15
CA VAL A 274 -11.14 -17.54 19.79
C VAL A 274 -10.77 -17.37 18.32
N ILE A 275 -9.74 -18.10 17.85
CA ILE A 275 -9.29 -18.00 16.45
C ILE A 275 -10.38 -18.50 15.49
N TRP A 276 -11.02 -19.63 15.78
CA TRP A 276 -12.12 -20.15 14.96
C TRP A 276 -13.30 -19.18 14.85
N LYS A 277 -13.63 -18.49 15.95
CA LYS A 277 -14.68 -17.47 15.96
C LYS A 277 -14.34 -16.35 14.98
N GLY A 278 -13.14 -15.76 15.05
CA GLY A 278 -12.72 -14.71 14.12
C GLY A 278 -12.67 -15.18 12.66
N MET A 279 -12.18 -16.39 12.41
CA MET A 279 -12.21 -16.98 11.06
C MET A 279 -13.62 -17.20 10.53
N ASP A 280 -14.58 -17.46 11.39
CA ASP A 280 -15.99 -17.59 10.99
C ASP A 280 -16.62 -16.23 10.74
N GLU A 281 -16.33 -15.23 11.56
CA GLU A 281 -16.79 -13.85 11.41
C GLU A 281 -16.31 -13.21 10.10
N ASP A 282 -15.07 -13.46 9.67
CA ASP A 282 -14.58 -13.02 8.35
C ASP A 282 -15.40 -13.58 7.17
N ARG A 283 -16.07 -14.71 7.37
CA ARG A 283 -16.91 -15.31 6.34
C ARG A 283 -18.32 -14.74 6.31
N ILE A 284 -18.74 -14.05 7.37
CA ILE A 284 -20.09 -13.49 7.49
C ILE A 284 -20.14 -12.14 6.75
N LEU A 285 -21.02 -12.05 5.76
CA LEU A 285 -21.16 -10.87 4.91
C LEU A 285 -22.26 -9.92 5.36
N GLY A 286 -23.32 -10.46 6.01
CA GLY A 286 -24.45 -9.67 6.49
C GLY A 286 -25.76 -10.47 6.48
N PRO A 287 -26.88 -9.88 6.93
CA PRO A 287 -28.16 -10.53 6.96
C PRO A 287 -28.66 -10.94 5.57
N CYS A 288 -29.28 -12.12 5.48
CA CYS A 288 -29.94 -12.60 4.27
C CYS A 288 -31.26 -11.89 4.09
N LYS A 289 -31.41 -11.06 3.05
CA LYS A 289 -32.64 -10.30 2.80
C LYS A 289 -33.85 -11.20 2.53
N VAL A 290 -33.66 -12.31 1.85
CA VAL A 290 -34.72 -13.29 1.59
C VAL A 290 -35.29 -13.89 2.89
N CYS A 291 -34.43 -14.19 3.86
CA CYS A 291 -34.85 -14.66 5.17
C CYS A 291 -35.50 -13.54 6.00
N GLU A 292 -34.97 -12.32 5.90
CA GLU A 292 -35.51 -11.14 6.58
C GLU A 292 -36.92 -10.82 6.09
N GLU A 293 -37.16 -10.79 4.78
CA GLU A 293 -38.46 -10.56 4.16
C GLU A 293 -39.46 -11.71 4.46
N ALA A 294 -38.98 -12.93 4.54
CA ALA A 294 -39.80 -14.10 4.90
C ALA A 294 -39.99 -14.29 6.42
N GLY A 295 -39.45 -13.39 7.26
CA GLY A 295 -39.52 -13.48 8.72
C GLY A 295 -38.77 -14.67 9.31
N ARG A 296 -37.87 -15.33 8.55
CA ARG A 296 -37.13 -16.52 9.01
C ARG A 296 -35.94 -16.11 9.89
N LYS A 297 -35.90 -16.71 11.07
CA LYS A 297 -34.81 -16.48 12.04
C LYS A 297 -34.26 -17.81 12.51
N LYS A 298 -33.06 -17.77 13.13
CA LYS A 298 -32.50 -18.92 13.85
C LYS A 298 -33.29 -19.19 15.14
N ASP A 299 -33.03 -20.33 15.78
CA ASP A 299 -33.66 -20.74 17.03
C ASP A 299 -33.41 -19.74 18.18
N ASP A 300 -32.29 -19.04 18.15
CA ASP A 300 -31.90 -18.00 19.10
C ASP A 300 -32.54 -16.62 18.80
N GLY A 301 -33.39 -16.52 17.77
CA GLY A 301 -34.01 -15.27 17.33
C GLY A 301 -33.13 -14.39 16.46
N SER A 302 -31.86 -14.73 16.25
CA SER A 302 -30.93 -13.96 15.40
C SER A 302 -31.24 -14.16 13.91
N PRO A 303 -30.87 -13.19 13.04
CA PRO A 303 -31.10 -13.31 11.61
C PRO A 303 -30.22 -14.38 10.97
N HIS A 304 -30.72 -15.01 9.92
CA HIS A 304 -29.88 -15.82 9.05
C HIS A 304 -28.92 -14.92 8.22
N MET A 305 -27.65 -15.32 8.14
CA MET A 305 -26.59 -14.54 7.55
C MET A 305 -26.12 -15.13 6.20
N LEU A 306 -25.80 -14.26 5.26
CA LEU A 306 -25.02 -14.64 4.08
C LEU A 306 -23.57 -14.82 4.48
N ARG A 307 -22.95 -15.92 4.05
CA ARG A 307 -21.57 -16.26 4.39
C ARG A 307 -20.83 -16.90 3.22
N ILE A 308 -19.51 -16.72 3.21
CA ILE A 308 -18.64 -17.37 2.22
C ILE A 308 -18.47 -18.84 2.59
N ILE A 309 -18.85 -19.73 1.68
CA ILE A 309 -18.78 -21.19 1.84
C ILE A 309 -17.87 -21.76 0.74
N ARG A 310 -17.14 -22.82 1.07
CA ARG A 310 -16.44 -23.65 0.08
C ARG A 310 -17.17 -24.97 -0.11
N ALA A 311 -17.55 -25.25 -1.34
CA ALA A 311 -18.21 -26.51 -1.70
C ALA A 311 -17.26 -27.69 -1.46
N LYS A 312 -17.69 -28.68 -0.65
CA LYS A 312 -16.86 -29.85 -0.27
C LYS A 312 -16.33 -30.65 -1.49
N LYS A 313 -17.15 -30.83 -2.53
CA LYS A 313 -16.79 -31.62 -3.71
C LYS A 313 -15.87 -30.85 -4.70
N SER A 314 -16.14 -29.57 -4.96
CA SER A 314 -15.45 -28.81 -6.01
C SER A 314 -14.39 -27.86 -5.49
N GLY A 315 -14.35 -27.61 -4.16
CA GLY A 315 -13.49 -26.61 -3.54
C GLY A 315 -13.83 -25.15 -3.92
N LYS A 316 -14.81 -24.94 -4.81
CA LYS A 316 -15.22 -23.61 -5.26
C LYS A 316 -15.90 -22.84 -4.14
N ARG A 317 -15.53 -21.55 -4.03
CA ARG A 317 -16.17 -20.65 -3.08
C ARG A 317 -17.41 -20.00 -3.68
N PHE A 318 -18.43 -19.83 -2.84
CA PHE A 318 -19.67 -19.14 -3.16
C PHE A 318 -20.23 -18.49 -1.88
N VAL A 319 -21.20 -17.62 -2.03
CA VAL A 319 -21.97 -17.12 -0.88
C VAL A 319 -23.22 -17.96 -0.75
N GLY A 320 -23.51 -18.41 0.46
CA GLY A 320 -24.76 -19.12 0.79
C GLY A 320 -25.38 -18.55 2.06
N CYS A 321 -26.68 -18.78 2.23
CA CYS A 321 -27.38 -18.41 3.43
C CYS A 321 -27.16 -19.44 4.54
N SER A 322 -27.01 -18.99 5.80
CA SER A 322 -26.94 -19.89 6.97
C SER A 322 -28.28 -20.58 7.30
N GLY A 323 -29.35 -20.14 6.69
CA GLY A 323 -30.69 -20.77 6.81
C GLY A 323 -30.92 -21.91 5.84
N TRP A 324 -29.87 -22.38 5.14
CA TRP A 324 -29.95 -23.57 4.33
C TRP A 324 -29.70 -24.82 5.17
N THR A 325 -30.62 -25.76 5.12
CA THR A 325 -30.52 -27.09 5.74
C THR A 325 -30.84 -28.16 4.71
N LEU A 326 -30.17 -29.29 4.83
CA LEU A 326 -30.42 -30.45 3.98
C LEU A 326 -31.79 -31.04 4.38
N ASP A 327 -32.59 -31.43 3.39
CA ASP A 327 -33.88 -32.08 3.57
C ASP A 327 -35.03 -31.24 4.17
N ASP A 328 -34.86 -29.91 4.29
CA ASP A 328 -35.92 -28.97 4.66
C ASP A 328 -36.40 -28.18 3.44
N PRO A 329 -37.63 -28.43 2.93
CA PRO A 329 -38.18 -27.72 1.79
C PRO A 329 -38.38 -26.21 2.04
N ASN A 330 -38.44 -25.79 3.31
CA ASN A 330 -38.55 -24.38 3.68
C ASN A 330 -37.19 -23.71 3.94
N SER A 331 -36.08 -24.41 3.73
CA SER A 331 -34.75 -23.87 3.91
C SER A 331 -34.47 -22.77 2.88
N CYS A 332 -33.56 -21.86 3.23
CA CYS A 332 -33.16 -20.79 2.31
C CYS A 332 -32.09 -21.27 1.34
N ASP A 333 -32.40 -21.37 0.07
CA ASP A 333 -31.52 -21.79 -1.01
C ASP A 333 -30.71 -20.64 -1.62
N GLN A 334 -30.78 -19.45 -1.01
CA GLN A 334 -30.10 -18.26 -1.56
C GLN A 334 -28.60 -18.47 -1.67
N THR A 335 -28.09 -18.45 -2.90
CA THR A 335 -26.67 -18.59 -3.20
C THR A 335 -26.23 -17.57 -4.25
N PHE A 336 -24.96 -17.15 -4.16
CA PHE A 336 -24.36 -16.23 -5.14
C PHE A 336 -22.96 -16.71 -5.54
N PRO A 337 -22.60 -16.64 -6.82
CA PRO A 337 -21.28 -17.00 -7.29
C PRO A 337 -20.23 -15.99 -6.82
N LEU A 338 -19.03 -16.47 -6.50
CA LEU A 338 -17.88 -15.65 -6.17
C LEU A 338 -16.73 -15.87 -7.16
N PRO A 339 -15.90 -14.82 -7.42
CA PRO A 339 -14.63 -14.99 -8.11
C PRO A 339 -13.77 -16.03 -7.40
N GLN A 340 -13.23 -17.01 -8.13
CA GLN A 340 -12.45 -18.10 -7.54
C GLN A 340 -10.99 -17.73 -7.26
N ARG A 341 -10.51 -16.60 -7.78
CA ARG A 341 -9.15 -16.07 -7.58
C ARG A 341 -9.20 -14.68 -6.97
N GLY A 342 -8.15 -14.32 -6.21
CA GLY A 342 -8.05 -13.06 -5.48
C GLY A 342 -8.79 -13.09 -4.15
N ASP A 343 -8.63 -12.04 -3.34
CA ASP A 343 -9.25 -11.93 -2.03
C ASP A 343 -10.59 -11.21 -2.14
N VAL A 344 -11.50 -11.55 -1.25
CA VAL A 344 -12.84 -10.98 -1.19
C VAL A 344 -13.06 -10.47 0.22
N PHE A 345 -13.34 -9.19 0.33
CA PHE A 345 -13.57 -8.50 1.59
C PHE A 345 -14.98 -7.93 1.64
N LYS A 346 -15.58 -7.99 2.81
CA LYS A 346 -16.86 -7.36 3.10
C LYS A 346 -16.71 -5.83 3.03
N LEU A 347 -17.70 -5.16 2.47
CA LEU A 347 -17.92 -3.72 2.61
C LEU A 347 -19.07 -3.51 3.59
N GLU A 348 -19.03 -2.41 4.33
CA GLU A 348 -20.01 -2.12 5.39
C GLU A 348 -21.41 -1.87 4.84
N ASP A 349 -21.52 -1.44 3.58
CA ASP A 349 -22.75 -1.04 2.93
C ASP A 349 -23.35 -2.13 2.02
N ARG A 350 -24.66 -2.09 1.88
CA ARG A 350 -25.38 -2.86 0.86
C ARG A 350 -25.24 -2.18 -0.52
N CYS A 351 -25.55 -2.90 -1.57
CA CYS A 351 -25.56 -2.33 -2.90
C CYS A 351 -26.56 -1.18 -3.01
N SER A 352 -26.08 0.02 -3.35
CA SER A 352 -26.90 1.23 -3.48
C SER A 352 -27.93 1.15 -4.61
N ILE A 353 -27.76 0.24 -5.58
CA ILE A 353 -28.63 0.08 -6.74
C ILE A 353 -29.76 -0.91 -6.44
N CYS A 354 -29.45 -2.13 -5.95
CA CYS A 354 -30.47 -3.13 -5.70
C CYS A 354 -30.87 -3.28 -4.23
N GLY A 355 -30.08 -2.77 -3.29
CA GLY A 355 -30.34 -2.89 -1.84
C GLY A 355 -30.36 -4.31 -1.28
N GLN A 356 -30.23 -5.33 -2.13
CA GLN A 356 -30.49 -6.73 -1.75
C GLN A 356 -29.33 -7.41 -1.07
N THR A 357 -28.09 -7.15 -1.51
CA THR A 357 -26.90 -7.86 -1.05
C THR A 357 -25.87 -6.95 -0.47
N PRO A 358 -25.03 -7.42 0.48
CA PRO A 358 -23.82 -6.73 0.87
C PRO A 358 -22.92 -6.53 -0.35
N ARG A 359 -22.25 -5.40 -0.42
CA ARG A 359 -21.18 -5.21 -1.41
C ARG A 359 -19.90 -5.88 -0.94
N LEU A 360 -19.15 -6.41 -1.89
CA LEU A 360 -17.85 -7.02 -1.65
C LEU A 360 -16.77 -6.28 -2.43
N LYS A 361 -15.62 -6.12 -1.83
CA LYS A 361 -14.41 -5.67 -2.52
C LYS A 361 -13.61 -6.89 -2.95
N VAL A 362 -13.41 -7.03 -4.25
CA VAL A 362 -12.57 -8.10 -4.81
C VAL A 362 -11.20 -7.53 -5.13
N VAL A 363 -10.17 -8.09 -4.53
CA VAL A 363 -8.77 -7.74 -4.78
C VAL A 363 -8.12 -8.89 -5.55
N PRO A 364 -7.87 -8.73 -6.85
CA PRO A 364 -7.24 -9.78 -7.65
C PRO A 364 -5.75 -9.86 -7.35
N PHE A 365 -5.14 -11.03 -7.57
CA PHE A 365 -3.69 -11.21 -7.46
C PHE A 365 -2.90 -10.26 -8.39
N ARG A 366 -3.49 -9.90 -9.54
CA ARG A 366 -2.95 -8.89 -10.48
C ARG A 366 -4.09 -8.04 -11.03
N GLY A 367 -3.90 -6.72 -11.03
CA GLY A 367 -4.89 -5.77 -11.53
C GLY A 367 -5.48 -4.87 -10.44
N ARG A 368 -6.51 -4.11 -10.79
CA ARG A 368 -7.18 -3.20 -9.85
C ARG A 368 -8.29 -3.93 -9.10
N ALA A 369 -8.44 -3.62 -7.81
CA ALA A 369 -9.58 -4.04 -7.03
C ALA A 369 -10.88 -3.44 -7.59
N TRP A 370 -12.00 -4.16 -7.40
CA TRP A 370 -13.32 -3.69 -7.81
C TRP A 370 -14.38 -4.07 -6.77
N ASN A 371 -15.47 -3.33 -6.77
CA ASN A 371 -16.62 -3.64 -5.92
C ASN A 371 -17.55 -4.59 -6.69
N LEU A 372 -18.04 -5.62 -5.98
CA LEU A 372 -18.92 -6.65 -6.50
C LEU A 372 -20.26 -6.58 -5.78
N CYS A 373 -21.36 -6.48 -6.53
CA CYS A 373 -22.68 -6.83 -6.03
C CYS A 373 -22.90 -8.34 -6.21
N LEU A 374 -23.49 -8.99 -5.21
CA LEU A 374 -23.76 -10.44 -5.30
C LEU A 374 -24.95 -10.75 -6.19
N ASN A 375 -25.89 -9.80 -6.35
CA ASN A 375 -27.07 -9.99 -7.20
C ASN A 375 -26.67 -9.88 -8.68
N ASP A 376 -26.72 -10.99 -9.40
CA ASP A 376 -26.37 -11.08 -10.82
C ASP A 376 -27.31 -10.28 -11.73
N ASP A 377 -28.55 -10.03 -11.30
CA ASP A 377 -29.56 -9.26 -12.03
C ASP A 377 -29.48 -7.76 -11.72
N CYS A 378 -28.59 -7.37 -10.80
CA CYS A 378 -28.37 -5.96 -10.49
C CYS A 378 -27.76 -5.24 -11.70
N GLU A 379 -28.26 -4.04 -12.00
CA GLU A 379 -27.81 -3.20 -13.10
C GLU A 379 -26.27 -2.96 -13.07
N SER A 380 -25.70 -2.77 -11.86
CA SER A 380 -24.25 -2.64 -11.69
C SER A 380 -23.47 -3.87 -12.15
N MET A 381 -24.05 -5.06 -11.98
CA MET A 381 -23.44 -6.32 -12.41
C MET A 381 -23.59 -6.55 -13.90
N GLN A 382 -24.73 -6.20 -14.47
CA GLN A 382 -24.95 -6.27 -15.92
C GLN A 382 -24.03 -5.33 -16.66
N GLU A 383 -23.88 -4.10 -16.20
CA GLU A 383 -22.95 -3.14 -16.79
C GLU A 383 -21.48 -3.63 -16.68
N MET A 384 -21.08 -4.19 -15.54
CA MET A 384 -19.75 -4.76 -15.37
C MET A 384 -19.49 -5.94 -16.31
N LYS A 385 -20.47 -6.84 -16.47
CA LYS A 385 -20.41 -7.97 -17.41
C LYS A 385 -20.26 -7.47 -18.86
N LYS A 386 -21.03 -6.45 -19.25
CA LYS A 386 -20.95 -5.82 -20.57
C LYS A 386 -19.57 -5.22 -20.83
N ARG A 387 -19.06 -4.38 -19.94
CA ARG A 387 -17.71 -3.78 -20.02
C ARG A 387 -16.59 -4.83 -20.09
N ARG A 388 -16.77 -5.96 -19.39
CA ARG A 388 -15.81 -7.06 -19.45
C ARG A 388 -15.82 -7.74 -20.81
N ALA A 389 -16.99 -8.05 -21.34
CA ALA A 389 -17.16 -8.65 -22.68
C ALA A 389 -16.56 -7.74 -23.77
N GLU A 390 -16.80 -6.45 -23.70
CA GLU A 390 -16.22 -5.47 -24.64
C GLU A 390 -14.68 -5.43 -24.57
N ARG A 391 -14.10 -5.49 -23.36
CA ARG A 391 -12.64 -5.56 -23.19
C ARG A 391 -12.05 -6.87 -23.71
N GLU A 392 -12.71 -7.99 -23.50
CA GLU A 392 -12.27 -9.29 -24.02
C GLU A 392 -12.35 -9.33 -25.54
N ALA A 393 -13.40 -8.78 -26.13
CA ALA A 393 -13.55 -8.63 -27.57
C ALA A 393 -12.47 -7.73 -28.18
N ALA A 394 -12.20 -6.57 -27.57
CA ALA A 394 -11.14 -5.66 -28.00
C ALA A 394 -9.74 -6.31 -27.92
N LYS A 395 -9.50 -7.09 -26.86
CA LYS A 395 -8.24 -7.83 -26.68
C LYS A 395 -8.08 -8.94 -27.72
N ALA A 396 -9.15 -9.66 -28.02
CA ALA A 396 -9.17 -10.68 -29.06
C ALA A 396 -8.95 -10.08 -30.46
N ALA A 397 -9.58 -8.95 -30.76
CA ALA A 397 -9.39 -8.20 -32.00
C ALA A 397 -7.94 -7.72 -32.16
N LYS A 398 -7.32 -7.19 -31.11
CA LYS A 398 -5.92 -6.78 -31.12
C LYS A 398 -4.97 -7.97 -31.34
N ALA A 399 -5.20 -9.09 -30.68
CA ALA A 399 -4.43 -10.31 -30.86
C ALA A 399 -4.58 -10.93 -32.29
N ALA A 400 -5.75 -10.76 -32.91
CA ALA A 400 -5.99 -11.17 -34.29
C ALA A 400 -5.26 -10.25 -35.30
N MET A 401 -5.15 -8.96 -35.01
CA MET A 401 -4.37 -8.01 -35.82
C MET A 401 -2.86 -8.27 -35.76
N GLU A 402 -2.35 -8.64 -34.58
CA GLU A 402 -0.92 -8.96 -34.36
C GLU A 402 -0.53 -10.33 -35.05
N LYS A 403 -1.50 -11.22 -35.33
CA LYS A 403 -1.28 -12.49 -35.99
C LYS A 403 -1.34 -12.44 -37.54
N LYS A 404 -1.56 -11.26 -38.14
CA LYS A 404 -1.42 -11.14 -39.59
C LYS A 404 0.03 -11.39 -39.99
N PRO A 405 0.30 -12.40 -40.87
CA PRO A 405 1.66 -12.67 -41.29
C PRO A 405 2.22 -11.46 -42.04
N MET A 406 3.43 -11.05 -41.70
CA MET A 406 4.18 -10.09 -42.48
C MET A 406 4.29 -10.62 -43.94
N PRO A 407 4.10 -9.78 -44.96
CA PRO A 407 4.29 -10.20 -46.35
C PRO A 407 5.71 -10.75 -46.50
N ALA A 408 5.81 -11.91 -47.12
CA ALA A 408 7.06 -12.60 -47.35
C ALA A 408 8.05 -11.66 -48.05
N LYS A 409 9.18 -11.36 -47.41
CA LYS A 409 10.29 -10.67 -48.05
C LYS A 409 10.79 -11.52 -49.20
N ASP A 410 10.68 -10.98 -50.41
CA ASP A 410 11.13 -11.54 -51.64
C ASP A 410 12.62 -11.95 -51.54
N LYS A 411 12.91 -13.24 -51.71
CA LYS A 411 14.26 -13.82 -51.57
C LYS A 411 15.10 -13.65 -52.84
N SER A 412 14.83 -12.65 -53.70
CA SER A 412 15.54 -12.48 -54.95
C SER A 412 16.84 -11.68 -54.92
N SER A 413 17.24 -11.08 -53.77
CA SER A 413 18.42 -10.22 -53.74
C SER A 413 19.69 -10.76 -53.04
N THR A 414 19.68 -12.03 -52.56
CA THR A 414 20.83 -12.59 -51.82
C THR A 414 21.77 -13.49 -52.67
N ALA A 415 21.45 -13.76 -53.94
CA ALA A 415 22.31 -14.58 -54.78
C ALA A 415 23.53 -13.84 -55.36
N THR A 416 23.50 -12.50 -55.48
CA THR A 416 24.55 -11.71 -56.12
C THR A 416 25.68 -11.29 -55.17
N ARG A 417 25.49 -11.39 -53.84
CA ARG A 417 26.48 -10.94 -52.84
C ARG A 417 27.47 -12.04 -52.41
N LYS A 418 27.16 -13.31 -52.65
CA LYS A 418 28.08 -14.45 -52.34
C LYS A 418 29.14 -14.70 -53.41
N ARG A 419 28.98 -14.22 -54.64
CA ARG A 419 29.98 -14.39 -55.70
C ARG A 419 31.12 -13.40 -55.69
N LYS A 420 31.01 -12.25 -54.96
CA LYS A 420 32.08 -11.24 -54.83
C LYS A 420 33.02 -11.49 -53.66
N ARG A 421 32.68 -12.35 -52.70
CA ARG A 421 33.56 -12.66 -51.55
C ARG A 421 34.48 -13.86 -51.72
N ALA A 422 34.25 -14.70 -52.78
CA ALA A 422 35.10 -15.84 -53.09
C ALA A 422 36.28 -15.52 -54.02
N LYS A 423 36.40 -14.27 -54.51
CA LYS A 423 37.51 -13.84 -55.36
C LYS A 423 38.55 -12.94 -54.66
N ALA A 424 38.45 -12.70 -53.38
CA ALA A 424 39.34 -11.82 -52.60
C ALA A 424 40.29 -12.59 -51.66
N THR A 425 40.28 -13.90 -51.63
CA THR A 425 41.16 -14.75 -50.79
C THR A 425 42.05 -15.70 -51.60
N ALA A 426 42.30 -15.39 -52.89
CA ALA A 426 43.34 -16.06 -53.69
C ALA A 426 44.13 -15.00 -54.46
N LYS A 427 45.03 -14.28 -53.75
CA LYS A 427 46.29 -13.65 -54.18
C LYS A 427 47.10 -13.32 -52.94
#